data_5165966beb8aded4fa7e892bcaf24fff
#
_entry.id   5165966beb8aded4fa7e892bcaf24fff
#
_cell.length_a   1.000
_cell.length_b   1.000
_cell.length_c   1.000
_cell.angle_alpha   90.00
_cell.angle_beta   90.00
_cell.angle_gamma   90.00
#
_symmetry.space_group_name_H-M   'P 1'
#
loop_
_entity.id
_entity.type
_entity.pdbx_description
1 polymer ?
#
loop_
_entity_poly.entity_id
_entity_poly.type
_entity_poly.pdbx_seq_one_letter_code
_entity_poly.pdbx_strand_id
1 'polypeptide(L)'
;LYKDLWYNWLESPLILADKSAVTDPEQLNFFTFRHSWFTWNNDGADAWYGTGEDKWPWGGLYPQKPGKHNGKNECVCVLPATHPSSNIGRSYDVKSQKQPATFDSGKGILFKAMFNNAQKLNPTMLFFTGWNEWTAQRQRANGGECNFLGKGIVGSGDTYFVDQYNHEYSRDIEPLADDFGDNYYYMMANYIRKFKGTLQLPTFRLRDDISIDGS
;
A
#
# COMPACT_ATOMS: atom_id res chain seq x y z
N LEU A 1 10.19 28.19 9.13
CA LEU A 1 9.60 26.91 8.73
C LEU A 1 8.92 27.08 7.37
N TYR A 2 9.22 26.20 6.43
CA TYR A 2 8.83 26.25 5.03
C TYR A 2 7.33 25.90 4.87
N LYS A 3 6.46 26.86 5.14
CA LYS A 3 4.99 26.67 5.08
C LYS A 3 4.50 26.29 3.69
N ASP A 4 5.22 26.70 2.65
CA ASP A 4 4.88 26.39 1.25
C ASP A 4 5.08 24.93 0.86
N LEU A 5 5.76 24.14 1.70
CA LEU A 5 5.98 22.70 1.49
C LEU A 5 4.95 21.82 2.22
N TRP A 6 4.04 22.42 2.98
CA TRP A 6 3.05 21.63 3.72
C TRP A 6 1.85 21.28 2.83
N TYR A 7 1.52 20.02 2.85
CA TYR A 7 0.30 19.56 2.19
C TYR A 7 -0.90 19.86 3.08
N ASN A 8 -1.78 20.74 2.59
CA ASN A 8 -2.98 21.11 3.32
C ASN A 8 -4.13 20.15 3.00
N TRP A 9 -4.85 19.75 4.04
CA TRP A 9 -6.06 18.95 3.97
C TRP A 9 -7.11 19.57 4.87
N LEU A 10 -8.29 19.86 4.33
CA LEU A 10 -9.34 20.58 5.04
C LEU A 10 -8.84 21.93 5.63
N GLU A 11 -8.16 22.71 4.80
CA GLU A 11 -7.65 24.06 5.12
C GLU A 11 -6.49 24.14 6.12
N SER A 12 -6.03 23.00 6.66
CA SER A 12 -4.90 22.96 7.60
C SER A 12 -3.84 21.95 7.17
N PRO A 13 -2.58 22.15 7.59
CA PRO A 13 -1.53 21.18 7.29
C PRO A 13 -1.88 19.78 7.78
N LEU A 14 -1.75 18.79 6.90
CA LEU A 14 -1.99 17.39 7.23
C LEU A 14 -0.83 16.81 8.03
N ILE A 15 -1.17 16.08 9.09
CA ILE A 15 -0.22 15.23 9.81
C ILE A 15 -0.81 13.82 10.01
N LEU A 16 -0.01 12.80 9.71
CA LEU A 16 -0.36 11.41 9.98
C LEU A 16 0.14 11.04 11.38
N ALA A 17 -0.70 11.23 12.36
CA ALA A 17 -0.35 11.01 13.77
C ALA A 17 -1.58 10.62 14.60
N ASP A 18 -1.33 9.98 15.74
CA ASP A 18 -2.35 9.78 16.74
C ASP A 18 -2.63 11.10 17.49
N LYS A 19 -3.79 11.68 17.22
CA LYS A 19 -4.20 12.94 17.85
C LYS A 19 -4.23 12.85 19.37
N SER A 20 -4.51 11.68 19.95
CA SER A 20 -4.57 11.50 21.41
C SER A 20 -3.21 11.60 22.09
N ALA A 21 -2.13 11.41 21.34
CA ALA A 21 -0.77 11.56 21.84
C ALA A 21 -0.27 13.01 21.85
N VAL A 22 -1.02 13.95 21.27
CA VAL A 22 -0.65 15.37 21.20
C VAL A 22 -1.33 16.11 22.34
N THR A 23 -0.53 16.75 23.20
CA THR A 23 -1.02 17.47 24.38
C THR A 23 -0.98 18.99 24.23
N ASP A 24 -0.26 19.49 23.22
CA ASP A 24 -0.13 20.92 22.93
C ASP A 24 -1.38 21.44 22.19
N PRO A 25 -2.15 22.38 22.79
CA PRO A 25 -3.33 22.92 22.15
C PRO A 25 -3.05 23.70 20.86
N GLU A 26 -1.89 24.32 20.72
CA GLU A 26 -1.51 25.04 19.50
C GLU A 26 -1.34 24.06 18.35
N GLN A 27 -0.68 22.92 18.58
CA GLN A 27 -0.52 21.87 17.59
C GLN A 27 -1.86 21.21 17.24
N LEU A 28 -2.70 20.97 18.23
CA LEU A 28 -4.04 20.39 18.01
C LEU A 28 -4.93 21.26 17.11
N ASN A 29 -4.78 22.58 17.22
CA ASN A 29 -5.54 23.53 16.40
C ASN A 29 -4.90 23.83 15.03
N PHE A 30 -3.60 23.58 14.91
CA PHE A 30 -2.83 23.92 13.73
C PHE A 30 -2.91 22.84 12.63
N PHE A 31 -2.97 21.57 13.03
CA PHE A 31 -2.93 20.45 12.09
C PHE A 31 -4.30 19.80 11.85
N THR A 32 -4.50 19.34 10.63
CA THR A 32 -5.49 18.29 10.34
C THR A 32 -4.86 16.94 10.61
N PHE A 33 -5.40 16.23 11.61
CA PHE A 33 -4.89 14.92 12.01
C PHE A 33 -5.57 13.80 11.25
N ARG A 34 -4.78 12.81 10.80
CA ARG A 34 -5.28 11.51 10.37
C ARG A 34 -4.44 10.42 11.02
N HIS A 35 -5.10 9.49 11.69
CA HIS A 35 -4.43 8.34 12.27
C HIS A 35 -4.14 7.34 11.14
N SER A 36 -2.86 6.97 10.97
CA SER A 36 -2.43 6.08 9.90
C SER A 36 -1.81 4.82 10.47
N TRP A 37 -2.42 3.67 10.17
CA TRP A 37 -1.94 2.37 10.60
C TRP A 37 -2.38 1.27 9.63
N PHE A 38 -1.78 0.07 9.76
CA PHE A 38 -2.19 -1.10 9.01
C PHE A 38 -3.48 -1.69 9.59
N THR A 39 -4.43 -2.02 8.75
CA THR A 39 -5.70 -2.64 9.16
C THR A 39 -5.56 -4.16 9.12
N TRP A 40 -5.25 -4.77 10.26
CA TRP A 40 -5.06 -6.22 10.40
C TRP A 40 -6.36 -7.00 10.26
N ASN A 41 -7.47 -6.42 10.70
CA ASN A 41 -8.80 -7.00 10.64
C ASN A 41 -9.74 -6.11 9.84
N ASN A 42 -10.48 -6.71 8.92
CA ASN A 42 -11.46 -5.99 8.12
C ASN A 42 -12.82 -5.78 8.83
N ASP A 43 -13.00 -6.34 10.01
CA ASP A 43 -14.26 -6.28 10.77
C ASP A 43 -14.45 -5.00 11.60
N GLY A 44 -13.44 -4.16 11.64
CA GLY A 44 -13.53 -2.87 12.34
C GLY A 44 -13.51 -2.98 13.87
N ALA A 45 -13.24 -4.16 14.42
CA ALA A 45 -13.20 -4.39 15.86
C ALA A 45 -12.04 -3.67 16.56
N ASP A 46 -11.03 -3.24 15.81
CA ASP A 46 -9.88 -2.51 16.32
C ASP A 46 -10.10 -1.00 16.20
N ALA A 47 -10.66 -0.41 17.27
CA ALA A 47 -10.81 1.05 17.36
C ALA A 47 -9.47 1.80 17.21
N TRP A 48 -8.37 1.16 17.53
CA TRP A 48 -7.01 1.69 17.43
C TRP A 48 -6.43 1.61 16.02
N TYR A 49 -6.58 0.47 15.36
CA TYR A 49 -6.02 0.23 14.02
C TYR A 49 -7.04 0.36 12.89
N GLY A 50 -8.31 0.45 13.26
CA GLY A 50 -9.40 0.26 12.35
C GLY A 50 -9.56 1.34 11.29
N THR A 51 -10.43 1.04 10.38
CA THR A 51 -11.02 1.99 9.44
C THR A 51 -12.16 2.72 10.15
N GLY A 52 -12.26 4.00 9.96
CA GLY A 52 -13.29 4.82 10.60
C GLY A 52 -13.02 6.29 10.40
N GLU A 53 -13.64 7.11 11.26
CA GLU A 53 -13.48 8.56 11.22
C GLU A 53 -12.04 8.97 11.49
N ASP A 54 -11.56 9.91 10.65
CA ASP A 54 -10.23 10.51 10.73
C ASP A 54 -9.06 9.52 10.67
N LYS A 55 -9.27 8.37 10.01
CA LYS A 55 -8.25 7.34 9.82
C LYS A 55 -7.88 7.18 8.36
N TRP A 56 -6.57 7.10 8.11
CA TRP A 56 -6.01 6.83 6.80
C TRP A 56 -5.16 5.57 6.85
N PRO A 57 -5.75 4.39 6.61
CA PRO A 57 -5.01 3.14 6.65
C PRO A 57 -3.92 3.13 5.59
N TRP A 58 -2.65 2.89 5.99
CA TRP A 58 -1.56 2.72 5.04
C TRP A 58 -1.48 1.32 4.46
N GLY A 59 -2.23 0.37 4.99
CA GLY A 59 -2.33 -0.99 4.50
C GLY A 59 -3.56 -1.69 5.05
N GLY A 60 -3.93 -2.80 4.44
CA GLY A 60 -5.07 -3.60 4.88
C GLY A 60 -5.26 -4.84 4.02
N LEU A 61 -6.06 -5.77 4.52
CA LEU A 61 -6.43 -6.98 3.81
C LEU A 61 -7.49 -6.69 2.74
N TYR A 62 -7.51 -7.50 1.69
CA TYR A 62 -8.59 -7.45 0.69
C TYR A 62 -9.87 -8.13 1.23
N PRO A 63 -11.07 -7.58 0.99
CA PRO A 63 -11.34 -6.24 0.46
C PRO A 63 -11.08 -5.15 1.50
N GLN A 64 -10.23 -4.20 1.15
CA GLN A 64 -9.91 -3.10 2.05
C GLN A 64 -11.13 -2.20 2.30
N LYS A 65 -11.22 -1.71 3.53
CA LYS A 65 -12.23 -0.75 3.95
C LYS A 65 -11.66 0.68 3.93
N PRO A 66 -12.49 1.70 3.71
CA PRO A 66 -12.05 3.08 3.69
C PRO A 66 -11.87 3.65 5.10
N GLY A 67 -10.89 4.53 5.25
CA GLY A 67 -10.95 5.58 6.25
C GLY A 67 -11.99 6.62 5.86
N LYS A 68 -12.62 7.25 6.83
CA LYS A 68 -13.74 8.17 6.62
C LYS A 68 -13.50 9.52 7.25
N HIS A 69 -14.21 10.52 6.73
CA HIS A 69 -14.39 11.81 7.36
C HIS A 69 -15.81 12.28 7.18
N ASN A 70 -16.49 12.63 8.27
CA ASN A 70 -17.90 13.00 8.28
C ASN A 70 -18.79 11.96 7.57
N GLY A 71 -18.52 10.67 7.83
CA GLY A 71 -19.25 9.54 7.25
C GLY A 71 -18.96 9.25 5.77
N LYS A 72 -18.15 10.06 5.09
CA LYS A 72 -17.75 9.86 3.68
C LYS A 72 -16.44 9.11 3.59
N ASN A 73 -16.29 8.28 2.56
CA ASN A 73 -15.03 7.59 2.29
C ASN A 73 -13.96 8.61 1.92
N GLU A 74 -12.91 8.69 2.71
CA GLU A 74 -11.86 9.68 2.53
C GLU A 74 -10.58 9.06 1.98
N CYS A 75 -10.10 7.97 2.56
CA CYS A 75 -8.85 7.34 2.14
C CYS A 75 -8.99 5.83 2.01
N VAL A 76 -8.42 5.26 0.96
CA VAL A 76 -8.29 3.81 0.75
C VAL A 76 -6.86 3.47 0.38
N CYS A 77 -6.26 2.51 1.07
CA CYS A 77 -4.93 2.01 0.73
C CYS A 77 -4.96 1.06 -0.47
N VAL A 78 -3.90 1.09 -1.26
CA VAL A 78 -3.66 0.17 -2.38
C VAL A 78 -2.21 -0.29 -2.32
N LEU A 79 -2.00 -1.59 -2.19
CA LEU A 79 -0.68 -2.20 -2.08
C LEU A 79 -0.61 -3.51 -2.90
N PRO A 80 0.59 -3.90 -3.37
CA PRO A 80 0.74 -5.06 -4.25
C PRO A 80 0.67 -6.40 -3.51
N ALA A 81 1.02 -6.43 -2.24
CA ALA A 81 0.96 -7.59 -1.37
C ALA A 81 0.60 -7.16 0.05
N THR A 82 0.25 -8.09 0.92
CA THR A 82 0.00 -7.81 2.33
C THR A 82 1.07 -8.47 3.19
N HIS A 83 0.93 -8.31 4.51
CA HIS A 83 1.87 -8.90 5.43
C HIS A 83 1.92 -10.43 5.26
N PRO A 84 3.11 -11.05 5.30
CA PRO A 84 3.27 -12.49 5.06
C PRO A 84 2.51 -13.40 6.02
N SER A 85 2.25 -12.96 7.25
CA SER A 85 1.43 -13.73 8.20
C SER A 85 -0.02 -13.92 7.73
N SER A 86 -0.50 -13.09 6.81
CA SER A 86 -1.81 -13.24 6.19
C SER A 86 -1.81 -14.18 4.98
N ASN A 87 -0.62 -14.61 4.52
CA ASN A 87 -0.44 -15.46 3.34
C ASN A 87 -1.06 -14.89 2.05
N ILE A 88 -1.04 -13.58 1.90
CA ILE A 88 -1.62 -12.87 0.77
C ILE A 88 -0.51 -12.15 0.02
N GLY A 89 -0.02 -12.77 -1.03
CA GLY A 89 1.01 -12.24 -1.91
C GLY A 89 0.44 -11.59 -3.17
N ARG A 90 1.32 -11.21 -4.07
CA ARG A 90 1.00 -10.52 -5.34
C ARG A 90 0.10 -11.35 -6.26
N SER A 91 0.21 -12.68 -6.19
CA SER A 91 -0.56 -13.64 -6.99
C SER A 91 -1.89 -14.06 -6.35
N TYR A 92 -2.23 -13.51 -5.18
CA TYR A 92 -3.45 -13.88 -4.47
C TYR A 92 -4.70 -13.69 -5.33
N ASP A 93 -5.48 -14.76 -5.48
CA ASP A 93 -6.74 -14.71 -6.21
C ASP A 93 -7.89 -14.36 -5.26
N VAL A 94 -8.39 -13.15 -5.41
CA VAL A 94 -9.47 -12.60 -4.57
C VAL A 94 -10.82 -13.29 -4.81
N LYS A 95 -11.00 -13.99 -5.91
CA LYS A 95 -12.26 -14.70 -6.22
C LYS A 95 -12.33 -16.02 -5.47
N SER A 96 -11.26 -16.81 -5.54
CA SER A 96 -11.15 -18.07 -4.81
C SER A 96 -10.71 -17.89 -3.35
N GLN A 97 -10.25 -16.69 -2.99
CA GLN A 97 -9.66 -16.35 -1.67
C GLN A 97 -8.48 -17.26 -1.32
N LYS A 98 -7.63 -17.54 -2.31
CA LYS A 98 -6.49 -18.44 -2.14
C LYS A 98 -5.21 -17.84 -2.70
N GLN A 99 -4.13 -18.11 -1.99
CA GLN A 99 -2.78 -17.95 -2.50
C GLN A 99 -2.46 -19.16 -3.36
N PRO A 100 -2.09 -19.00 -4.64
CA PRO A 100 -1.76 -20.14 -5.50
C PRO A 100 -0.45 -20.81 -5.07
N ALA A 101 -0.29 -22.07 -5.40
CA ALA A 101 0.95 -22.80 -5.16
C ALA A 101 2.10 -22.35 -6.07
N THR A 102 1.76 -21.92 -7.29
CA THR A 102 2.70 -21.34 -8.26
C THR A 102 2.46 -19.85 -8.34
N PHE A 103 3.49 -19.06 -8.15
CA PHE A 103 3.41 -17.61 -8.13
C PHE A 103 3.52 -17.02 -9.54
N ASP A 104 2.81 -15.95 -9.75
CA ASP A 104 2.87 -15.12 -10.93
C ASP A 104 2.99 -13.65 -10.51
N SER A 105 4.03 -13.38 -9.74
CA SER A 105 4.25 -12.13 -9.01
C SER A 105 4.23 -10.91 -9.92
N GLY A 106 4.63 -11.05 -11.18
CA GLY A 106 4.66 -9.96 -12.16
C GLY A 106 3.28 -9.53 -12.66
N LYS A 107 2.23 -10.34 -12.50
CA LYS A 107 0.89 -10.01 -13.06
C LYS A 107 0.10 -8.99 -12.25
N GLY A 108 0.49 -8.70 -11.02
CA GLY A 108 -0.20 -7.73 -10.16
C GLY A 108 -1.66 -8.06 -9.89
N ILE A 109 -1.97 -9.33 -9.67
CA ILE A 109 -3.35 -9.83 -9.50
C ILE A 109 -4.01 -9.16 -8.32
N LEU A 110 -3.37 -9.21 -7.14
CA LEU A 110 -3.87 -8.57 -5.94
C LEU A 110 -3.89 -7.04 -6.09
N PHE A 111 -2.82 -6.45 -6.63
CA PHE A 111 -2.71 -4.99 -6.80
C PHE A 111 -3.85 -4.42 -7.64
N LYS A 112 -4.17 -5.11 -8.75
CA LYS A 112 -5.33 -4.78 -9.59
C LYS A 112 -6.66 -4.91 -8.83
N ALA A 113 -6.82 -5.97 -8.06
CA ALA A 113 -8.04 -6.19 -7.28
C ALA A 113 -8.21 -5.11 -6.20
N MET A 114 -7.14 -4.76 -5.50
CA MET A 114 -7.11 -3.68 -4.50
C MET A 114 -7.51 -2.34 -5.12
N PHE A 115 -6.92 -1.99 -6.28
CA PHE A 115 -7.27 -0.76 -6.98
C PHE A 115 -8.74 -0.75 -7.44
N ASN A 116 -9.23 -1.85 -8.01
CA ASN A 116 -10.62 -1.94 -8.45
C ASN A 116 -11.61 -1.81 -7.28
N ASN A 117 -11.28 -2.37 -6.11
CA ASN A 117 -12.08 -2.18 -4.91
C ASN A 117 -12.04 -0.72 -4.43
N ALA A 118 -10.86 -0.11 -4.43
CA ALA A 118 -10.71 1.30 -4.08
C ALA A 118 -11.53 2.23 -4.99
N GLN A 119 -11.55 1.97 -6.30
CA GLN A 119 -12.41 2.73 -7.23
C GLN A 119 -13.91 2.60 -6.90
N LYS A 120 -14.37 1.39 -6.54
CA LYS A 120 -15.78 1.18 -6.14
C LYS A 120 -16.14 1.93 -4.86
N LEU A 121 -15.19 2.01 -3.93
CA LEU A 121 -15.36 2.76 -2.68
C LEU A 121 -15.36 4.27 -2.88
N ASN A 122 -14.87 4.74 -4.02
CA ASN A 122 -14.84 6.15 -4.43
C ASN A 122 -14.34 7.11 -3.34
N PRO A 123 -13.13 6.92 -2.81
CA PRO A 123 -12.58 7.79 -1.79
C PRO A 123 -12.05 9.09 -2.39
N THR A 124 -11.83 10.10 -1.55
CA THR A 124 -11.17 11.35 -1.96
C THR A 124 -9.67 11.15 -2.20
N MET A 125 -9.04 10.20 -1.50
CA MET A 125 -7.61 9.93 -1.54
C MET A 125 -7.33 8.44 -1.74
N LEU A 126 -6.38 8.13 -2.64
CA LEU A 126 -5.74 6.81 -2.68
C LEU A 126 -4.36 6.89 -2.01
N PHE A 127 -4.11 5.96 -1.11
CA PHE A 127 -2.84 5.83 -0.43
C PHE A 127 -2.09 4.61 -0.97
N PHE A 128 -1.21 4.85 -1.95
CA PHE A 128 -0.28 3.82 -2.42
C PHE A 128 0.87 3.72 -1.42
N THR A 129 1.07 2.54 -0.87
CA THR A 129 2.09 2.29 0.13
C THR A 129 3.04 1.18 -0.32
N GLY A 130 4.23 1.10 0.32
CA GLY A 130 5.25 0.15 -0.07
C GLY A 130 6.02 0.62 -1.30
N TRP A 131 6.70 1.77 -1.23
CA TRP A 131 7.60 2.14 -2.32
C TRP A 131 8.87 1.29 -2.26
N ASN A 132 9.61 1.35 -1.15
CA ASN A 132 10.85 0.59 -0.93
C ASN A 132 11.16 0.45 0.57
N GLU A 133 10.39 -0.34 1.27
CA GLU A 133 10.52 -0.51 2.71
C GLU A 133 11.31 -1.78 3.07
N TRP A 134 12.47 -1.97 2.50
CA TRP A 134 13.24 -3.22 2.56
C TRP A 134 13.61 -3.68 3.96
N THR A 135 13.83 -2.77 4.88
CA THR A 135 14.21 -3.09 6.26
C THR A 135 13.10 -2.83 7.27
N ALA A 136 11.84 -2.75 6.80
CA ALA A 136 10.71 -2.66 7.69
C ALA A 136 10.68 -3.83 8.65
N GLN A 137 10.70 -3.51 9.90
CA GLN A 137 10.49 -4.37 11.05
C GLN A 137 11.02 -5.81 10.91
N ARG A 138 12.17 -6.07 11.55
CA ARG A 138 12.68 -7.43 11.68
C ARG A 138 11.72 -8.30 12.47
N GLN A 139 11.12 -9.26 11.81
CA GLN A 139 10.26 -10.25 12.43
C GLN A 139 11.09 -11.38 13.02
N ARG A 140 10.65 -11.89 14.17
CA ARG A 140 11.25 -13.06 14.82
C ARG A 140 10.25 -14.20 14.83
N ALA A 141 10.72 -15.41 14.56
CA ALA A 141 9.97 -16.61 14.85
C ALA A 141 10.01 -16.87 16.35
N ASN A 142 9.02 -16.35 17.08
CA ASN A 142 8.94 -16.45 18.53
C ASN A 142 8.44 -17.84 18.93
N GLY A 143 9.37 -18.68 19.44
CA GLY A 143 9.01 -19.93 20.12
C GLY A 143 8.38 -21.02 19.24
N GLY A 144 8.44 -20.88 17.93
CA GLY A 144 7.87 -21.79 16.97
C GLY A 144 8.19 -21.39 15.54
N GLU A 145 7.66 -22.13 14.61
CA GLU A 145 7.77 -21.82 13.20
C GLU A 145 6.89 -20.61 12.85
N CYS A 146 7.46 -19.64 12.16
CA CYS A 146 6.66 -18.62 11.52
C CYS A 146 5.85 -19.29 10.41
N ASN A 147 4.53 -19.38 10.58
CA ASN A 147 3.64 -20.03 9.64
C ASN A 147 3.42 -19.16 8.40
N PHE A 148 4.44 -19.10 7.56
CA PHE A 148 4.30 -18.60 6.21
C PHE A 148 3.56 -19.65 5.37
N LEU A 149 2.40 -19.30 4.85
CA LEU A 149 1.60 -20.21 4.02
C LEU A 149 1.25 -21.54 4.70
N GLY A 150 1.11 -21.56 6.03
CA GLY A 150 0.91 -22.81 6.75
C GLY A 150 2.13 -23.73 6.73
N LYS A 151 3.29 -23.24 6.31
CA LYS A 151 4.55 -23.96 6.30
C LYS A 151 5.53 -23.28 7.25
N GLY A 152 6.22 -24.05 8.06
CA GLY A 152 7.33 -23.57 8.85
C GLY A 152 8.49 -23.21 7.94
N ILE A 153 8.53 -21.98 7.47
CA ILE A 153 9.57 -21.50 6.55
C ILE A 153 10.74 -20.90 7.31
N VAL A 154 10.45 -20.39 8.51
CA VAL A 154 11.44 -19.77 9.38
C VAL A 154 11.45 -20.52 10.69
N GLY A 155 12.56 -21.16 11.02
CA GLY A 155 12.72 -21.92 12.25
C GLY A 155 12.74 -21.05 13.51
N SER A 156 12.57 -21.67 14.68
CA SER A 156 12.65 -20.97 15.97
C SER A 156 14.00 -20.27 16.13
N GLY A 157 13.97 -18.98 16.40
CA GLY A 157 15.17 -18.15 16.54
C GLY A 157 15.62 -17.44 15.26
N ASP A 158 15.12 -17.85 14.11
CA ASP A 158 15.37 -17.14 12.85
C ASP A 158 14.67 -15.79 12.79
N THR A 159 15.13 -14.95 11.88
CA THR A 159 14.55 -13.63 11.65
C THR A 159 14.43 -13.37 10.15
N TYR A 160 13.48 -12.55 9.78
CA TYR A 160 13.29 -12.13 8.40
C TYR A 160 12.76 -10.69 8.33
N PHE A 161 12.97 -10.05 7.19
CA PHE A 161 12.30 -8.82 6.82
C PHE A 161 11.20 -9.13 5.81
N VAL A 162 10.01 -8.57 6.03
CA VAL A 162 8.81 -8.89 5.25
C VAL A 162 9.03 -8.69 3.75
N ASP A 163 9.59 -7.54 3.38
CA ASP A 163 9.70 -7.16 1.97
C ASP A 163 10.96 -7.74 1.29
N GLN A 164 11.87 -8.32 2.06
CA GLN A 164 13.05 -9.02 1.54
C GLN A 164 12.92 -10.54 1.50
N TYR A 165 11.82 -11.09 1.96
CA TYR A 165 11.63 -12.53 1.99
C TYR A 165 11.63 -13.15 0.59
N ASN A 166 10.79 -12.64 -0.28
CA ASN A 166 10.77 -12.92 -1.73
C ASN A 166 9.87 -11.90 -2.45
N HIS A 167 9.92 -11.90 -3.80
CA HIS A 167 9.15 -10.99 -4.64
C HIS A 167 7.62 -11.17 -4.49
N GLU A 168 7.14 -12.35 -4.18
CA GLU A 168 5.70 -12.61 -4.04
C GLU A 168 5.08 -11.86 -2.86
N TYR A 169 5.78 -11.78 -1.73
CA TYR A 169 5.27 -11.17 -0.49
C TYR A 169 5.80 -9.77 -0.23
N SER A 170 6.75 -9.29 -1.04
CA SER A 170 7.19 -7.91 -0.97
C SER A 170 6.04 -6.95 -1.31
N ARG A 171 5.88 -5.93 -0.47
CA ARG A 171 4.88 -4.87 -0.67
C ARG A 171 5.41 -3.72 -1.51
N ASP A 172 6.67 -3.79 -1.94
CA ASP A 172 7.35 -2.71 -2.64
C ASP A 172 6.92 -2.58 -4.10
N ILE A 173 6.80 -1.35 -4.55
CA ILE A 173 6.33 -0.98 -5.89
C ILE A 173 7.50 -0.52 -6.76
N GLU A 174 8.64 -0.22 -6.15
CA GLU A 174 9.80 0.28 -6.88
C GLU A 174 10.23 -0.68 -8.01
N PRO A 175 10.85 -0.15 -9.06
CA PRO A 175 11.44 -0.94 -10.13
C PRO A 175 12.48 -1.94 -9.62
N LEU A 176 12.44 -3.15 -10.12
CA LEU A 176 13.42 -4.19 -9.85
C LEU A 176 14.43 -4.29 -11.00
N ALA A 177 15.66 -4.69 -10.69
CA ALA A 177 16.68 -4.94 -11.70
C ALA A 177 16.43 -6.21 -12.51
N ASP A 178 15.63 -7.12 -11.99
CA ASP A 178 15.29 -8.43 -12.55
C ASP A 178 13.80 -8.75 -12.40
N ASP A 179 13.39 -9.99 -12.72
CA ASP A 179 12.04 -10.53 -12.62
C ASP A 179 11.03 -9.65 -13.40
N PHE A 180 10.11 -9.00 -12.72
CA PHE A 180 9.06 -8.19 -13.36
C PHE A 180 9.45 -6.72 -13.60
N GLY A 181 10.69 -6.32 -13.33
CA GLY A 181 11.22 -4.99 -13.65
C GLY A 181 10.33 -3.84 -13.15
N ASP A 182 9.97 -2.94 -14.08
CA ASP A 182 9.21 -1.71 -13.79
C ASP A 182 7.69 -1.92 -13.74
N ASN A 183 7.20 -3.15 -13.83
CA ASN A 183 5.79 -3.43 -14.08
C ASN A 183 4.87 -2.77 -13.03
N TYR A 184 5.19 -2.90 -11.75
CA TYR A 184 4.37 -2.33 -10.68
C TYR A 184 4.38 -0.80 -10.66
N TYR A 185 5.50 -0.19 -11.02
CA TYR A 185 5.60 1.25 -11.19
C TYR A 185 4.64 1.73 -12.29
N TYR A 186 4.64 1.09 -13.45
CA TYR A 186 3.73 1.46 -14.53
C TYR A 186 2.27 1.17 -14.21
N MET A 187 1.98 0.08 -13.49
CA MET A 187 0.63 -0.19 -12.99
C MET A 187 0.16 0.92 -12.04
N MET A 188 0.98 1.32 -11.09
CA MET A 188 0.67 2.42 -10.17
C MET A 188 0.45 3.73 -10.92
N ALA A 189 1.33 4.10 -11.83
CA ALA A 189 1.19 5.31 -12.64
C ALA A 189 -0.13 5.32 -13.43
N ASN A 190 -0.51 4.17 -14.00
CA ASN A 190 -1.78 4.02 -14.70
C ASN A 190 -2.99 4.13 -13.73
N TYR A 191 -2.90 3.57 -12.53
CA TYR A 191 -3.95 3.67 -11.52
C TYR A 191 -4.14 5.11 -11.04
N ILE A 192 -3.05 5.84 -10.81
CA ILE A 192 -3.11 7.26 -10.46
C ILE A 192 -3.81 8.06 -11.55
N ARG A 193 -3.46 7.84 -12.82
CA ARG A 193 -4.13 8.51 -13.96
C ARG A 193 -5.62 8.20 -14.02
N LYS A 194 -6.01 6.95 -13.87
CA LYS A 194 -7.42 6.54 -13.85
C LYS A 194 -8.18 7.19 -12.70
N PHE A 195 -7.59 7.23 -11.52
CA PHE A 195 -8.21 7.83 -10.34
C PHE A 195 -8.38 9.35 -10.51
N LYS A 196 -7.38 10.02 -11.06
CA LYS A 196 -7.42 11.47 -11.31
C LYS A 196 -8.27 11.86 -12.53
N GLY A 197 -8.82 10.90 -13.27
CA GLY A 197 -9.61 11.15 -14.46
C GLY A 197 -8.78 11.44 -15.71
N THR A 198 -7.47 11.23 -15.69
CA THR A 198 -6.59 11.38 -16.85
C THR A 198 -6.60 10.08 -17.65
N LEU A 199 -7.42 10.01 -18.70
CA LEU A 199 -7.61 8.78 -19.48
C LEU A 199 -6.60 8.61 -20.61
N GLN A 200 -5.97 9.68 -21.09
CA GLN A 200 -5.02 9.61 -22.19
C GLN A 200 -3.58 9.47 -21.69
N LEU A 201 -2.90 8.46 -22.21
CA LEU A 201 -1.45 8.40 -22.12
C LEU A 201 -0.88 9.59 -22.90
N PRO A 202 0.18 10.26 -22.43
CA PRO A 202 0.86 11.26 -23.25
C PRO A 202 1.29 10.60 -24.56
N THR A 203 0.92 11.20 -25.66
CA THR A 203 1.39 10.77 -26.98
C THR A 203 2.81 11.27 -27.11
N PHE A 204 3.78 10.40 -26.98
CA PHE A 204 5.16 10.72 -27.33
C PHE A 204 5.25 10.68 -28.86
N ARG A 205 5.52 11.82 -29.49
CA ARG A 205 6.00 11.82 -30.85
C ARG A 205 7.47 11.41 -30.79
N LEU A 206 7.80 10.29 -31.40
CA LEU A 206 9.18 10.00 -31.72
C LEU A 206 9.67 11.16 -32.59
N ARG A 207 10.79 11.76 -32.23
CA ARG A 207 11.48 12.66 -33.17
C ARG A 207 11.99 11.80 -34.33
N ASP A 208 11.69 12.22 -35.53
CA ASP A 208 12.08 11.52 -36.77
C ASP A 208 13.61 11.46 -37.00
N ASP A 209 14.36 12.08 -36.10
CA ASP A 209 15.82 12.27 -36.14
C ASP A 209 16.60 11.43 -35.10
N ILE A 210 15.97 10.44 -34.47
CA ILE A 210 16.69 9.47 -33.64
C ILE A 210 17.23 8.37 -34.58
N SER A 211 18.45 8.58 -35.07
CA SER A 211 19.26 7.50 -35.63
C SER A 211 19.84 6.68 -34.49
N ILE A 212 19.42 5.42 -34.37
CA ILE A 212 20.08 4.45 -33.50
C ILE A 212 21.20 3.83 -34.37
N ASP A 213 22.36 4.47 -34.32
CA ASP A 213 23.56 3.86 -34.93
C ASP A 213 23.96 2.68 -34.05
N GLY A 214 23.59 1.50 -34.51
CA GLY A 214 24.09 0.26 -33.94
C GLY A 214 25.56 0.06 -34.35
N SER A 215 26.50 0.65 -33.63
CA SER A 215 27.94 0.37 -33.73
C SER A 215 28.46 -0.02 -32.35
#